data_1536985745fe12cfc60238fe7e83e216
#
_entry.id   1536985745fe12cfc60238fe7e83e216
#
_cell.length_a   1.000
_cell.length_b   1.000
_cell.length_c   1.000
_cell.angle_alpha   90.00
_cell.angle_beta   90.00
_cell.angle_gamma   90.00
#
_symmetry.space_group_name_H-M   'P 1'
#
loop_
_entity.id
_entity.type
_entity.pdbx_description
1 polymer ?
#
loop_
_entity_poly.entity_id
_entity_poly.type
_entity_poly.pdbx_seq_one_letter_code
_entity_poly.pdbx_strand_id
1 'polypeptide(L)'
;KTADSIHVMEKFDPAILADVTAPVVSLYIPVHHTEREERRDIWDRDMFKDLMKDAERTLAETYDKDAYKGIVEKADYLLAHPDMPLWLHAGEGLGFLMNNDDIYVYNLFFAPEPMVAAGDTYFVKPLLRNFQYGTEYYVLELGNDRFSWVKGDRTHVERQQLPQEVHDFFSELFANS
;
A
#
# COMPACT_ATOMS: atom_id res chain seq x y z
N LYS A 1 13.07 14.50 12.68
CA LYS A 1 11.82 15.23 12.31
C LYS A 1 11.24 14.76 10.97
N THR A 2 12.02 14.67 9.88
CA THR A 2 11.46 14.25 8.57
C THR A 2 11.11 12.76 8.54
N ALA A 3 11.88 11.91 9.19
CA ALA A 3 11.57 10.48 9.31
C ALA A 3 10.24 10.22 10.05
N ASP A 4 9.91 11.04 11.03
CA ASP A 4 8.70 10.90 11.84
C ASP A 4 7.41 11.27 11.08
N SER A 5 7.55 11.93 9.92
CA SER A 5 6.43 12.33 9.05
C SER A 5 6.22 11.37 7.86
N ILE A 6 6.88 10.21 7.87
CA ILE A 6 6.70 9.17 6.87
C ILE A 6 5.97 8.00 7.53
N HIS A 7 4.74 7.75 7.09
CA HIS A 7 3.85 6.75 7.66
C HIS A 7 3.60 5.63 6.66
N VAL A 8 4.06 4.43 6.99
CA VAL A 8 3.72 3.22 6.21
C VAL A 8 2.39 2.70 6.74
N MET A 9 1.37 2.69 5.87
CA MET A 9 -0.01 2.44 6.23
C MET A 9 -0.43 1.02 5.87
N GLU A 10 -1.03 0.32 6.82
CA GLU A 10 -1.63 -1.01 6.58
C GLU A 10 -3.06 -0.93 6.04
N LYS A 11 -3.75 0.19 6.30
CA LYS A 11 -5.14 0.43 5.91
C LYS A 11 -5.29 1.86 5.39
N PHE A 12 -6.26 2.05 4.50
CA PHE A 12 -6.65 3.39 4.06
C PHE A 12 -7.65 3.98 5.06
N ASP A 13 -7.24 5.07 5.72
CA ASP A 13 -8.11 5.85 6.61
C ASP A 13 -8.62 7.08 5.85
N PRO A 14 -9.94 7.18 5.57
CA PRO A 14 -10.52 8.35 4.92
C PRO A 14 -10.33 9.66 5.70
N ALA A 15 -10.04 9.61 6.99
CA ALA A 15 -9.78 10.81 7.80
C ALA A 15 -8.57 11.61 7.29
N ILE A 16 -7.62 10.97 6.62
CA ILE A 16 -6.48 11.63 5.98
C ILE A 16 -6.94 12.66 4.94
N LEU A 17 -8.13 12.48 4.35
CA LEU A 17 -8.68 13.39 3.34
C LEU A 17 -9.37 14.61 3.94
N ALA A 18 -9.77 14.56 5.21
CA ALA A 18 -10.64 15.55 5.83
C ALA A 18 -9.94 16.88 6.17
N ASP A 19 -8.66 16.81 6.59
CA ASP A 19 -7.90 17.96 7.10
C ASP A 19 -6.72 18.34 6.20
N VAL A 20 -6.87 18.10 4.90
CA VAL A 20 -5.80 18.34 3.93
C VAL A 20 -5.74 19.79 3.53
N THR A 21 -4.57 20.40 3.74
CA THR A 21 -4.24 21.72 3.20
C THR A 21 -3.51 21.58 1.88
N ALA A 22 -4.06 22.16 0.83
CA ALA A 22 -3.41 22.21 -0.49
C ALA A 22 -2.06 22.98 -0.44
N PRO A 23 -1.11 22.64 -1.26
CA PRO A 23 -1.13 21.60 -2.29
C PRO A 23 -0.85 20.20 -1.76
N VAL A 24 -1.27 19.18 -2.52
CA VAL A 24 -1.03 17.77 -2.24
C VAL A 24 -0.56 17.04 -3.50
N VAL A 25 0.11 15.91 -3.30
CA VAL A 25 0.57 15.03 -4.38
C VAL A 25 0.11 13.61 -4.09
N SER A 26 -0.44 12.95 -5.12
CA SER A 26 -0.74 11.52 -5.12
C SER A 26 0.11 10.86 -6.21
N LEU A 27 0.90 9.87 -5.84
CA LEU A 27 1.83 9.21 -6.74
C LEU A 27 1.70 7.70 -6.60
N TYR A 28 1.65 7.00 -7.74
CA TYR A 28 1.53 5.54 -7.78
C TYR A 28 2.54 4.96 -8.76
N ILE A 29 3.24 3.93 -8.31
CA ILE A 29 4.23 3.21 -9.12
C ILE A 29 4.07 1.70 -9.00
N PRO A 30 4.27 0.95 -10.10
CA PRO A 30 4.48 -0.49 -10.02
C PRO A 30 5.83 -0.78 -9.38
N VAL A 31 5.94 -1.91 -8.71
CA VAL A 31 7.20 -2.41 -8.16
C VAL A 31 7.83 -3.41 -9.13
N HIS A 32 9.11 -3.23 -9.42
CA HIS A 32 9.84 -4.13 -10.30
C HIS A 32 10.36 -5.34 -9.51
N HIS A 33 9.89 -6.52 -9.89
CA HIS A 33 10.39 -7.79 -9.36
C HIS A 33 11.48 -8.33 -10.30
N THR A 34 12.74 -8.09 -9.96
CA THR A 34 13.89 -8.67 -10.67
C THR A 34 14.54 -9.75 -9.83
N GLU A 35 15.12 -10.76 -10.46
CA GLU A 35 15.89 -11.81 -9.77
C GLU A 35 17.13 -11.28 -9.04
N ARG A 36 17.56 -10.07 -9.36
CA ARG A 36 18.67 -9.36 -8.70
C ARG A 36 18.10 -8.31 -7.75
N GLU A 37 17.99 -8.67 -6.49
CA GLU A 37 17.51 -7.78 -5.41
C GLU A 37 18.24 -6.43 -5.37
N GLU A 38 19.52 -6.39 -5.73
CA GLU A 38 20.38 -5.21 -5.70
C GLU A 38 19.99 -4.07 -6.68
N ARG A 39 19.03 -4.30 -7.59
CA ARG A 39 18.61 -3.28 -8.57
C ARG A 39 17.12 -2.93 -8.52
N ARG A 40 16.38 -3.59 -7.70
CA ARG A 40 14.93 -3.45 -7.58
C ARG A 40 14.54 -2.03 -7.14
N ASP A 41 15.14 -1.60 -6.06
CA ASP A 41 14.92 -0.29 -5.45
C ASP A 41 15.35 0.87 -6.34
N ILE A 42 16.38 0.68 -7.18
CA ILE A 42 16.90 1.71 -8.08
C ILE A 42 15.83 2.12 -9.10
N TRP A 43 15.17 1.13 -9.75
CA TRP A 43 14.15 1.40 -10.76
C TRP A 43 12.93 2.08 -10.16
N ASP A 44 12.48 1.63 -9.01
CA ASP A 44 11.30 2.18 -8.33
C ASP A 44 11.58 3.60 -7.84
N ARG A 45 12.77 3.85 -7.30
CA ARG A 45 13.19 5.20 -6.88
C ARG A 45 13.40 6.14 -8.05
N ASP A 46 13.97 5.68 -9.17
CA ASP A 46 14.11 6.50 -10.38
C ASP A 46 12.75 6.89 -10.96
N MET A 47 11.81 5.95 -10.99
CA MET A 47 10.43 6.22 -11.42
C MET A 47 9.74 7.22 -10.47
N PHE A 48 9.86 7.04 -9.17
CA PHE A 48 9.36 7.97 -8.17
C PHE A 48 9.93 9.37 -8.38
N LYS A 49 11.25 9.48 -8.59
CA LYS A 49 11.94 10.74 -8.83
C LYS A 49 11.43 11.46 -10.09
N ASP A 50 11.22 10.73 -11.17
CA ASP A 50 10.75 11.33 -12.42
C ASP A 50 9.30 11.81 -12.31
N LEU A 51 8.43 11.04 -11.64
CA LEU A 51 7.06 11.47 -11.35
C LEU A 51 7.01 12.66 -10.39
N MET A 52 7.92 12.75 -9.43
CA MET A 52 8.02 13.94 -8.56
C MET A 52 8.42 15.22 -9.33
N LYS A 53 9.29 15.11 -10.32
CA LYS A 53 9.59 16.25 -11.20
C LYS A 53 8.36 16.72 -11.98
N ASP A 54 7.53 15.79 -12.43
CA ASP A 54 6.28 16.11 -13.10
C ASP A 54 5.29 16.77 -12.12
N ALA A 55 5.20 16.28 -10.88
CA ALA A 55 4.40 16.91 -9.83
C ALA A 55 4.86 18.36 -9.55
N GLU A 56 6.16 18.59 -9.38
CA GLU A 56 6.71 19.93 -9.15
C GLU A 56 6.40 20.86 -10.31
N ARG A 57 6.50 20.39 -11.55
CA ARG A 57 6.14 21.18 -12.74
C ARG A 57 4.67 21.59 -12.72
N THR A 58 3.78 20.66 -12.39
CA THR A 58 2.34 20.93 -12.28
C THR A 58 2.03 21.90 -11.14
N LEU A 59 2.65 21.71 -9.97
CA LEU A 59 2.46 22.61 -8.82
C LEU A 59 2.96 24.03 -9.11
N ALA A 60 4.08 24.18 -9.82
CA ALA A 60 4.65 25.47 -10.18
C ALA A 60 3.76 26.31 -11.10
N GLU A 61 2.77 25.71 -11.76
CA GLU A 61 1.79 26.46 -12.57
C GLU A 61 0.79 27.24 -11.71
N THR A 62 0.55 26.80 -10.47
CA THR A 62 -0.51 27.36 -9.61
C THR A 62 0.01 27.85 -8.28
N TYR A 63 1.09 27.28 -7.76
CA TYR A 63 1.61 27.54 -6.41
C TYR A 63 3.04 28.10 -6.46
N ASP A 64 3.33 29.00 -5.51
CA ASP A 64 4.71 29.41 -5.26
C ASP A 64 5.52 28.25 -4.67
N LYS A 65 6.82 28.25 -4.93
CA LYS A 65 7.74 27.17 -4.50
C LYS A 65 7.69 26.91 -2.99
N ASP A 66 7.51 27.93 -2.19
CA ASP A 66 7.41 27.80 -0.73
C ASP A 66 6.14 27.05 -0.29
N ALA A 67 5.07 27.11 -1.10
CA ALA A 67 3.81 26.44 -0.77
C ALA A 67 3.88 24.89 -0.80
N TYR A 68 4.84 24.30 -1.53
CA TYR A 68 5.01 22.84 -1.62
C TYR A 68 6.41 22.37 -1.21
N LYS A 69 7.18 23.22 -0.57
CA LYS A 69 8.54 22.94 -0.14
C LYS A 69 8.65 21.71 0.75
N GLY A 70 7.71 21.55 1.68
CA GLY A 70 7.65 20.39 2.59
C GLY A 70 7.45 19.07 1.85
N ILE A 71 6.68 19.06 0.76
CA ILE A 71 6.49 17.89 -0.09
C ILE A 71 7.81 17.49 -0.74
N VAL A 72 8.51 18.46 -1.33
CA VAL A 72 9.80 18.21 -2.01
C VAL A 72 10.86 17.72 -1.02
N GLU A 73 11.00 18.36 0.12
CA GLU A 73 11.97 17.97 1.16
C GLU A 73 11.75 16.50 1.63
N LYS A 74 10.49 16.07 1.76
CA LYS A 74 10.18 14.70 2.15
C LYS A 74 10.42 13.71 1.01
N ALA A 75 10.08 14.07 -0.22
CA ALA A 75 10.37 13.24 -1.38
C ALA A 75 11.89 13.05 -1.55
N ASP A 76 12.67 14.11 -1.40
CA ASP A 76 14.14 14.05 -1.43
C ASP A 76 14.69 13.17 -0.30
N TYR A 77 14.07 13.24 0.89
CA TYR A 77 14.44 12.38 1.99
C TYR A 77 14.21 10.89 1.66
N LEU A 78 13.06 10.53 1.07
CA LEU A 78 12.80 9.16 0.63
C LEU A 78 13.83 8.67 -0.40
N LEU A 79 14.20 9.52 -1.34
CA LEU A 79 15.19 9.19 -2.36
C LEU A 79 16.62 9.04 -1.80
N ALA A 80 16.94 9.78 -0.76
CA ALA A 80 18.25 9.72 -0.09
C ALA A 80 18.42 8.49 0.83
N HIS A 81 17.32 7.78 1.15
CA HIS A 81 17.33 6.64 2.06
C HIS A 81 16.83 5.36 1.36
N PRO A 82 17.66 4.74 0.50
CA PRO A 82 17.29 3.52 -0.23
C PRO A 82 17.08 2.28 0.66
N ASP A 83 17.61 2.33 1.87
CA ASP A 83 17.52 1.28 2.89
C ASP A 83 16.20 1.26 3.67
N MET A 84 15.30 2.19 3.37
CA MET A 84 13.98 2.20 4.01
C MET A 84 13.17 0.95 3.66
N PRO A 85 12.45 0.37 4.64
CA PRO A 85 11.64 -0.84 4.43
C PRO A 85 10.62 -0.72 3.30
N LEU A 86 10.11 0.48 3.05
CA LEU A 86 9.14 0.72 1.95
C LEU A 86 9.71 0.40 0.57
N TRP A 87 11.02 0.58 0.36
CA TRP A 87 11.67 0.24 -0.91
C TRP A 87 12.05 -1.25 -1.00
N LEU A 88 12.43 -1.85 0.13
CA LEU A 88 12.95 -3.22 0.19
C LEU A 88 11.83 -4.27 0.24
N HIS A 89 10.71 -3.94 0.87
CA HIS A 89 9.61 -4.87 1.15
C HIS A 89 8.30 -4.45 0.49
N ALA A 90 8.38 -3.73 -0.62
CA ALA A 90 7.22 -3.34 -1.40
C ALA A 90 6.48 -4.57 -1.96
N GLY A 91 5.16 -4.47 -2.06
CA GLY A 91 4.29 -5.45 -2.72
C GLY A 91 4.40 -5.39 -4.24
N GLU A 92 3.28 -5.43 -4.95
CA GLU A 92 3.23 -5.29 -6.42
C GLU A 92 3.27 -3.83 -6.88
N GLY A 93 2.94 -2.91 -5.99
CA GLY A 93 2.96 -1.48 -6.24
C GLY A 93 3.07 -0.66 -4.96
N LEU A 94 3.39 0.61 -5.12
CA LEU A 94 3.45 1.60 -4.05
C LEU A 94 2.55 2.79 -4.39
N GLY A 95 1.81 3.26 -3.38
CA GLY A 95 1.06 4.49 -3.43
C GLY A 95 1.58 5.48 -2.38
N PHE A 96 1.65 6.75 -2.75
CA PHE A 96 2.12 7.83 -1.90
C PHE A 96 1.08 8.96 -1.89
N LEU A 97 0.61 9.33 -0.72
CA LEU A 97 -0.14 10.56 -0.50
C LEU A 97 0.72 11.53 0.29
N MET A 98 0.99 12.69 -0.29
CA MET A 98 1.97 13.64 0.25
C MET A 98 1.33 15.01 0.44
N ASN A 99 1.58 15.60 1.59
CA ASN A 99 1.34 17.01 1.89
C ASN A 99 2.61 17.60 2.53
N ASN A 100 2.59 18.89 2.88
CA ASN A 100 3.77 19.54 3.47
C ASN A 100 4.19 18.98 4.82
N ASP A 101 3.27 18.34 5.55
CA ASP A 101 3.53 17.83 6.89
C ASP A 101 3.85 16.34 6.88
N ASP A 102 3.17 15.53 6.06
CA ASP A 102 3.22 14.08 6.10
C ASP A 102 3.30 13.42 4.72
N ILE A 103 3.88 12.22 4.70
CA ILE A 103 3.77 11.26 3.60
C ILE A 103 3.14 9.98 4.14
N TYR A 104 2.07 9.53 3.49
CA TYR A 104 1.43 8.24 3.72
C TYR A 104 1.79 7.29 2.60
N VAL A 105 2.42 6.17 2.94
CA VAL A 105 2.89 5.15 1.97
C VAL A 105 2.04 3.90 2.10
N TYR A 106 1.54 3.42 0.97
CA TYR A 106 0.68 2.25 0.88
C TYR A 106 1.30 1.17 0.01
N ASN A 107 1.36 -0.05 0.52
CA ASN A 107 1.66 -1.23 -0.29
C ASN A 107 0.42 -1.65 -1.07
N LEU A 108 0.57 -1.82 -2.38
CA LEU A 108 -0.50 -2.28 -3.24
C LEU A 108 -0.29 -3.75 -3.62
N PHE A 109 -1.38 -4.52 -3.68
CA PHE A 109 -1.36 -5.92 -4.12
C PHE A 109 -1.41 -6.07 -5.63
N PHE A 110 -1.47 -4.98 -6.38
CA PHE A 110 -1.43 -4.93 -7.83
C PHE A 110 -0.41 -3.89 -8.30
N ALA A 111 0.06 -4.05 -9.53
CA ALA A 111 0.94 -3.08 -10.18
C ALA A 111 0.09 -1.97 -10.84
N PRO A 112 0.05 -0.75 -10.30
CA PRO A 112 -0.65 0.35 -10.94
C PRO A 112 0.12 0.84 -12.17
N GLU A 113 -0.56 1.50 -13.09
CA GLU A 113 0.11 2.32 -14.09
C GLU A 113 0.83 3.47 -13.36
N PRO A 114 2.08 3.79 -13.75
CA PRO A 114 2.81 4.92 -13.18
C PRO A 114 2.02 6.20 -13.38
N MET A 115 1.71 6.91 -12.29
CA MET A 115 0.97 8.15 -12.37
C MET A 115 1.27 9.07 -11.20
N VAL A 116 1.14 10.37 -11.45
CA VAL A 116 1.15 11.41 -10.43
C VAL A 116 0.03 12.42 -10.68
N ALA A 117 -0.63 12.82 -9.60
CA ALA A 117 -1.58 13.92 -9.59
C ALA A 117 -1.16 14.92 -8.51
N ALA A 118 -1.09 16.19 -8.86
CA ALA A 118 -0.67 17.25 -7.96
C ALA A 118 -1.68 18.41 -8.04
N GLY A 119 -2.15 18.90 -6.91
CA GLY A 119 -3.16 19.97 -6.85
C GLY A 119 -3.83 20.10 -5.50
N ASP A 120 -5.13 20.35 -5.50
CA ASP A 120 -5.88 20.68 -4.29
C ASP A 120 -6.36 19.44 -3.52
N THR A 121 -6.51 18.31 -4.20
CA THR A 121 -7.10 17.09 -3.62
C THR A 121 -6.28 15.86 -3.98
N TYR A 122 -6.33 14.85 -3.11
CA TYR A 122 -5.73 13.55 -3.39
C TYR A 122 -6.52 12.76 -4.44
N PHE A 123 -5.79 12.07 -5.30
CA PHE A 123 -6.32 11.04 -6.17
C PHE A 123 -6.17 9.67 -5.50
N VAL A 124 -7.29 9.10 -5.03
CA VAL A 124 -7.28 7.90 -4.16
C VAL A 124 -7.89 6.65 -4.81
N LYS A 125 -8.27 6.72 -6.08
CA LYS A 125 -8.91 5.59 -6.77
C LYS A 125 -8.10 4.27 -6.69
N PRO A 126 -6.76 4.26 -6.87
CA PRO A 126 -5.97 3.04 -6.69
C PRO A 126 -6.00 2.50 -5.25
N LEU A 127 -6.06 3.37 -4.25
CA LEU A 127 -6.16 2.96 -2.85
C LEU A 127 -7.53 2.34 -2.55
N LEU A 128 -8.61 2.93 -3.07
CA LEU A 128 -9.93 2.34 -2.93
C LEU A 128 -9.98 0.95 -3.58
N ARG A 129 -9.41 0.78 -4.77
CA ARG A 129 -9.26 -0.53 -5.39
C ARG A 129 -8.49 -1.51 -4.52
N ASN A 130 -7.41 -1.06 -3.89
CA ASN A 130 -6.57 -1.90 -3.03
C ASN A 130 -7.30 -2.37 -1.77
N PHE A 131 -8.02 -1.47 -1.10
CA PHE A 131 -8.59 -1.72 0.22
C PHE A 131 -10.07 -2.10 0.20
N GLN A 132 -10.79 -1.84 -0.89
CA GLN A 132 -12.19 -2.23 -1.05
C GLN A 132 -12.39 -3.76 -1.15
N TYR A 133 -11.38 -4.47 -1.62
CA TYR A 133 -11.38 -5.93 -1.75
C TYR A 133 -10.55 -6.64 -0.68
N GLY A 134 -10.25 -5.98 0.43
CA GLY A 134 -9.61 -6.56 1.62
C GLY A 134 -10.56 -7.49 2.38
N THR A 135 -11.34 -8.30 1.67
CA THR A 135 -12.21 -9.29 2.27
C THR A 135 -11.38 -10.44 2.80
N GLU A 136 -11.47 -10.65 4.10
CA GLU A 136 -11.13 -11.92 4.70
C GLU A 136 -12.03 -12.99 4.06
N TYR A 137 -11.43 -14.07 3.63
CA TYR A 137 -12.17 -15.23 3.13
C TYR A 137 -11.88 -16.43 4.01
N TYR A 138 -12.84 -17.32 4.06
CA TYR A 138 -12.72 -18.56 4.79
C TYR A 138 -12.89 -19.71 3.81
N VAL A 139 -11.96 -20.64 3.85
CA VAL A 139 -12.01 -21.86 3.06
C VAL A 139 -12.21 -23.04 3.99
N LEU A 140 -13.28 -23.80 3.77
CA LEU A 140 -13.50 -25.08 4.40
C LEU A 140 -13.05 -26.18 3.43
N GLU A 141 -11.99 -26.87 3.78
CA GLU A 141 -11.48 -28.02 3.04
C GLU A 141 -12.07 -29.30 3.65
N LEU A 142 -12.82 -30.05 2.85
CA LEU A 142 -13.44 -31.29 3.26
C LEU A 142 -12.73 -32.49 2.59
N GLY A 143 -12.12 -33.33 3.38
CA GLY A 143 -11.56 -34.62 2.96
C GLY A 143 -12.45 -35.78 3.44
N ASN A 144 -12.13 -37.00 3.02
CA ASN A 144 -12.91 -38.19 3.41
C ASN A 144 -12.88 -38.47 4.91
N ASP A 145 -11.84 -38.07 5.61
CA ASP A 145 -11.60 -38.37 7.03
C ASP A 145 -11.15 -37.15 7.84
N ARG A 146 -11.07 -36.00 7.21
CA ARG A 146 -10.62 -34.77 7.86
C ARG A 146 -11.20 -33.54 7.19
N PHE A 147 -11.29 -32.48 7.94
CA PHE A 147 -11.62 -31.16 7.45
C PHE A 147 -10.65 -30.15 8.03
N SER A 148 -10.41 -29.10 7.30
CA SER A 148 -9.60 -27.98 7.75
C SER A 148 -10.28 -26.66 7.44
N TRP A 149 -10.09 -25.71 8.32
CA TRP A 149 -10.61 -24.38 8.21
C TRP A 149 -9.46 -23.40 8.04
N VAL A 150 -9.50 -22.64 6.98
CA VAL A 150 -8.44 -21.71 6.62
C VAL A 150 -9.03 -20.32 6.51
N LYS A 151 -8.52 -19.40 7.28
CA LYS A 151 -8.76 -17.97 7.12
C LYS A 151 -7.64 -17.39 6.26
N GLY A 152 -8.00 -16.69 5.23
CA GLY A 152 -7.05 -15.99 4.39
C GLY A 152 -7.47 -14.55 4.17
N ASP A 153 -6.50 -13.71 3.98
CA ASP A 153 -6.60 -12.44 3.31
C ASP A 153 -5.72 -12.47 2.06
N ARG A 154 -5.50 -11.34 1.43
CA ARG A 154 -4.70 -11.27 0.19
C ARG A 154 -3.22 -11.53 0.38
N THR A 155 -2.73 -11.48 1.61
CA THR A 155 -1.31 -11.54 1.95
C THR A 155 -0.96 -12.73 2.82
N HIS A 156 -1.93 -13.25 3.58
CA HIS A 156 -1.72 -14.32 4.54
C HIS A 156 -2.81 -15.38 4.46
N VAL A 157 -2.40 -16.60 4.64
CA VAL A 157 -3.29 -17.76 4.79
C VAL A 157 -2.92 -18.44 6.09
N GLU A 158 -3.87 -18.51 7.01
CA GLU A 158 -3.67 -19.11 8.33
C GLU A 158 -4.68 -20.22 8.57
N ARG A 159 -4.18 -21.39 8.95
CA ARG A 159 -5.05 -22.49 9.35
C ARG A 159 -5.61 -22.20 10.74
N GLN A 160 -6.92 -22.11 10.82
CA GLN A 160 -7.62 -21.84 12.06
C GLN A 160 -7.93 -23.15 12.79
N GLN A 161 -7.82 -23.12 14.13
CA GLN A 161 -8.37 -24.20 14.95
C GLN A 161 -9.88 -23.98 15.09
N LEU A 162 -10.65 -25.01 14.73
CA LEU A 162 -12.08 -24.98 14.92
C LEU A 162 -12.42 -25.14 16.42
N PRO A 163 -13.44 -24.45 16.91
CA PRO A 163 -14.02 -24.74 18.21
C PRO A 163 -14.37 -26.23 18.31
N GLN A 164 -14.14 -26.82 19.47
CA GLN A 164 -14.34 -28.26 19.68
C GLN A 164 -15.76 -28.72 19.32
N GLU A 165 -16.74 -27.89 19.59
CA GLU A 165 -18.16 -28.15 19.28
C GLU A 165 -18.39 -28.32 17.76
N VAL A 166 -17.71 -27.52 16.93
CA VAL A 166 -17.81 -27.60 15.47
C VAL A 166 -17.07 -28.83 14.96
N HIS A 167 -15.93 -29.16 15.57
CA HIS A 167 -15.18 -30.37 15.27
C HIS A 167 -16.02 -31.63 15.57
N ASP A 168 -16.69 -31.68 16.71
CA ASP A 168 -17.51 -32.79 17.14
C ASP A 168 -18.72 -32.99 16.22
N PHE A 169 -19.38 -31.89 15.84
CA PHE A 169 -20.51 -31.92 14.89
C PHE A 169 -20.12 -32.54 13.53
N PHE A 170 -19.01 -32.12 12.96
CA PHE A 170 -18.55 -32.67 11.68
C PHE A 170 -18.07 -34.13 11.83
N SER A 171 -17.44 -34.49 12.94
CA SER A 171 -17.01 -35.86 13.19
C SER A 171 -18.20 -36.84 13.28
N GLU A 172 -19.29 -36.41 13.90
CA GLU A 172 -20.54 -37.20 13.94
C GLU A 172 -21.19 -37.36 12.57
N LEU A 173 -21.13 -36.29 11.75
CA LEU A 173 -21.71 -36.28 10.42
C LEU A 173 -21.00 -37.26 9.47
N PHE A 174 -19.67 -37.36 9.58
CA PHE A 174 -18.84 -38.26 8.77
C PHE A 174 -18.81 -39.69 9.31
N ALA A 175 -19.05 -39.88 10.61
CA ALA A 175 -19.13 -41.24 11.21
C ALA A 175 -20.41 -42.01 10.81
N ASN A 176 -21.44 -41.29 10.34
CA ASN A 176 -22.73 -41.85 9.96
C ASN A 176 -22.93 -41.92 8.42
N SER A 177 -21.88 -41.70 7.65
CA SER A 177 -21.86 -41.82 6.19
C SER A 177 -21.11 -43.04 5.74
#